data_28642b54e12fd08a3386672a8bdf52c0
#
_entry.id   28642b54e12fd08a3386672a8bdf52c0
#
_cell.length_a   1.000
_cell.length_b   1.000
_cell.length_c   1.000
_cell.angle_alpha   90.00
_cell.angle_beta   90.00
_cell.angle_gamma   90.00
#
_symmetry.space_group_name_H-M   'P 1'
#
loop_
_entity.id
_entity.type
_entity.pdbx_description
1 polymer ?
#
loop_
_entity_poly.entity_id
_entity_poly.type
_entity_poly.pdbx_seq_one_letter_code
_entity_poly.pdbx_strand_id
1 'polypeptide(L)'
;MTDQLYMTMNDGHNIPVVGLGTWKSEPGDSTYNAVFDSIKAGYRHIDTARAYDNESDVGRAINAADVPRENLFITTKLWNKDQGYDTALEACEKSLARLDCGYIDLYLIHWPLKDLRNDS
;
A
#
# COMPACT_ATOMS: atom_id res chain seq x y z
N MET A 1 8.31 -0.10 19.81
CA MET A 1 7.12 0.74 19.77
C MET A 1 5.95 -0.02 20.35
N THR A 2 5.31 0.55 21.32
CA THR A 2 4.29 -0.15 22.06
C THR A 2 2.87 0.28 21.68
N ASP A 3 2.68 1.56 21.41
CA ASP A 3 1.35 2.09 21.16
C ASP A 3 1.26 2.70 19.78
N GLN A 4 0.25 2.27 19.02
CA GLN A 4 -0.03 2.81 17.71
C GLN A 4 -1.17 3.82 17.84
N LEU A 5 -0.92 5.03 17.38
CA LEU A 5 -1.97 6.05 17.34
C LEU A 5 -2.80 5.87 16.08
N TYR A 6 -4.10 6.05 16.21
CA TYR A 6 -5.04 5.90 15.12
C TYR A 6 -5.91 7.14 15.00
N MET A 7 -6.39 7.36 13.78
CA MET A 7 -7.45 8.33 13.52
C MET A 7 -8.61 7.62 12.88
N THR A 8 -9.82 8.06 13.16
CA THR A 8 -11.02 7.45 12.58
C THR A 8 -11.36 8.15 11.28
N MET A 9 -11.49 7.37 10.21
CA MET A 9 -11.90 7.87 8.91
C MET A 9 -13.41 8.07 8.87
N ASN A 10 -13.89 8.74 7.82
CA ASN A 10 -15.32 9.06 7.70
C ASN A 10 -16.21 7.83 7.54
N ASP A 11 -15.63 6.68 7.21
CA ASP A 11 -16.37 5.43 7.10
C ASP A 11 -16.39 4.62 8.40
N GLY A 12 -15.79 5.16 9.47
CA GLY A 12 -15.74 4.50 10.76
C GLY A 12 -14.53 3.62 11.00
N HIS A 13 -13.73 3.36 9.97
CA HIS A 13 -12.51 2.57 10.14
C HIS A 13 -11.36 3.43 10.66
N ASN A 14 -10.46 2.80 11.38
CA ASN A 14 -9.30 3.49 11.94
C ASN A 14 -8.07 3.31 11.08
N ILE A 15 -7.32 4.40 10.89
CA ILE A 15 -6.07 4.36 10.14
C ILE A 15 -4.92 4.74 11.08
N PRO A 16 -3.82 3.97 11.09
CA PRO A 16 -2.65 4.37 11.88
C PRO A 16 -2.09 5.69 11.38
N VAL A 17 -1.74 6.59 12.30
CA VAL A 17 -1.27 7.94 11.92
C VAL A 17 0.13 7.92 11.35
N VAL A 18 0.95 6.94 11.74
CA VAL A 18 2.32 6.80 11.24
C VAL A 18 2.39 5.60 10.32
N GLY A 19 2.94 5.80 9.15
CA GLY A 19 3.09 4.74 8.16
C GLY A 19 4.44 4.77 7.48
N LEU A 20 4.81 3.66 6.86
CA LEU A 20 6.00 3.55 6.03
C LEU A 20 5.61 3.72 4.57
N GLY A 21 6.19 4.72 3.91
CA GLY A 21 6.05 4.88 2.47
C GLY A 21 7.13 4.10 1.73
N THR A 22 6.75 3.49 0.62
CA THR A 22 7.68 2.67 -0.18
C THR A 22 8.09 3.34 -1.49
N TRP A 23 7.74 4.59 -1.68
CA TRP A 23 8.14 5.34 -2.86
C TRP A 23 9.66 5.42 -2.96
N LYS A 24 10.18 5.13 -4.14
CA LYS A 24 11.62 5.07 -4.42
C LYS A 24 12.36 3.96 -3.68
N SER A 25 11.66 3.07 -3.01
CA SER A 25 12.28 1.87 -2.48
C SER A 25 12.48 0.91 -3.66
N GLU A 26 13.71 0.49 -3.86
CA GLU A 26 13.99 -0.38 -5.00
C GLU A 26 13.28 -1.72 -4.88
N PRO A 27 12.68 -2.23 -5.98
CA PRO A 27 12.07 -3.55 -5.96
C PRO A 27 13.09 -4.63 -5.56
N GLY A 28 12.58 -5.70 -5.00
CA GLY A 28 13.39 -6.81 -4.54
C GLY A 28 13.62 -6.78 -3.05
N ASP A 29 14.80 -7.28 -2.64
CA ASP A 29 15.09 -7.44 -1.22
C ASP A 29 15.16 -6.13 -0.46
N SER A 30 15.51 -5.05 -1.12
CA SER A 30 15.57 -3.74 -0.49
C SER A 30 14.20 -3.33 0.05
N THR A 31 13.16 -3.45 -0.77
CA THR A 31 11.79 -3.15 -0.33
C THR A 31 11.31 -4.19 0.68
N TYR A 32 11.56 -5.46 0.41
CA TYR A 32 11.17 -6.52 1.33
C TYR A 32 11.73 -6.26 2.73
N ASN A 33 13.02 -6.00 2.83
CA ASN A 33 13.66 -5.79 4.13
C ASN A 33 13.15 -4.53 4.82
N ALA A 34 12.96 -3.45 4.08
CA ALA A 34 12.46 -2.21 4.65
C ALA A 34 11.07 -2.40 5.28
N VAL A 35 10.19 -3.09 4.58
CA VAL A 35 8.83 -3.33 5.07
C VAL A 35 8.85 -4.32 6.23
N PHE A 36 9.58 -5.41 6.08
CA PHE A 36 9.64 -6.43 7.12
C PHE A 36 10.19 -5.85 8.43
N ASP A 37 11.29 -5.12 8.34
CA ASP A 37 11.91 -4.52 9.52
C ASP A 37 11.03 -3.46 10.15
N SER A 38 10.30 -2.69 9.34
CA SER A 38 9.38 -1.68 9.86
C SER A 38 8.23 -2.31 10.63
N ILE A 39 7.66 -3.38 10.11
CA ILE A 39 6.58 -4.08 10.81
C ILE A 39 7.12 -4.66 12.13
N LYS A 40 8.31 -5.21 12.09
CA LYS A 40 8.96 -5.75 13.29
C LYS A 40 9.21 -4.66 14.31
N ALA A 41 9.51 -3.44 13.87
CA ALA A 41 9.75 -2.30 14.74
C ALA A 41 8.46 -1.67 15.29
N GLY A 42 7.31 -2.08 14.79
CA GLY A 42 6.03 -1.60 15.30
C GLY A 42 5.19 -0.80 14.32
N TYR A 43 5.65 -0.58 13.09
CA TYR A 43 4.83 0.07 12.08
C TYR A 43 3.65 -0.83 11.71
N ARG A 44 2.49 -0.21 11.52
CA ARG A 44 1.26 -0.94 11.19
C ARG A 44 0.59 -0.44 9.92
N HIS A 45 1.10 0.63 9.32
CA HIS A 45 0.58 1.19 8.07
C HIS A 45 1.69 1.19 7.03
N ILE A 46 1.44 0.51 5.91
CA ILE A 46 2.38 0.46 4.79
C ILE A 46 1.68 1.11 3.59
N ASP A 47 2.35 2.09 2.99
CA ASP A 47 1.83 2.87 1.87
C ASP A 47 2.65 2.57 0.64
N THR A 48 2.03 1.95 -0.36
CA THR A 48 2.66 1.63 -1.62
C THR A 48 1.79 2.11 -2.78
N ALA A 49 2.14 1.75 -4.00
CA ALA A 49 1.38 2.11 -5.20
C ALA A 49 1.79 1.23 -6.37
N ARG A 50 0.88 1.07 -7.31
CA ARG A 50 1.19 0.36 -8.57
C ARG A 50 2.41 0.96 -9.24
N ALA A 51 2.49 2.29 -9.27
CA ALA A 51 3.56 3.00 -9.96
C ALA A 51 4.94 2.80 -9.33
N TYR A 52 5.00 2.38 -8.08
CA TYR A 52 6.29 2.17 -7.41
C TYR A 52 6.96 0.87 -7.84
N ASP A 53 6.22 -0.01 -8.47
CA ASP A 53 6.72 -1.28 -9.02
C ASP A 53 7.31 -2.19 -7.95
N ASN A 54 6.81 -2.09 -6.73
CA ASN A 54 7.31 -2.89 -5.61
C ASN A 54 6.21 -3.54 -4.77
N GLU A 55 4.97 -3.57 -5.28
CA GLU A 55 3.85 -4.15 -4.53
C GLU A 55 4.08 -5.62 -4.16
N SER A 56 4.69 -6.38 -5.05
CA SER A 56 4.96 -7.80 -4.77
C SER A 56 5.92 -7.99 -3.59
N ASP A 57 6.91 -7.12 -3.50
CA ASP A 57 7.88 -7.20 -2.41
C ASP A 57 7.27 -6.76 -1.09
N VAL A 58 6.41 -5.75 -1.14
CA VAL A 58 5.63 -5.34 0.04
C VAL A 58 4.78 -6.51 0.52
N GLY A 59 4.10 -7.18 -0.40
CA GLY A 59 3.26 -8.32 -0.06
C GLY A 59 4.05 -9.47 0.55
N ARG A 60 5.23 -9.77 0.00
CA ARG A 60 6.09 -10.83 0.56
C ARG A 60 6.46 -10.51 2.01
N ALA A 61 6.79 -9.25 2.29
CA ALA A 61 7.17 -8.85 3.63
C ALA A 61 5.99 -8.93 4.60
N ILE A 62 4.81 -8.52 4.15
CA ILE A 62 3.60 -8.61 4.97
C ILE A 62 3.31 -10.07 5.34
N ASN A 63 3.42 -10.96 4.36
CA ASN A 63 3.12 -12.37 4.59
C ASN A 63 4.20 -13.07 5.44
N ALA A 64 5.42 -12.57 5.40
CA ALA A 64 6.51 -13.11 6.22
C ALA A 64 6.49 -12.57 7.65
N ALA A 65 5.88 -11.41 7.87
CA ALA A 65 5.85 -10.79 9.17
C ALA A 65 4.93 -11.57 10.12
N ASP A 66 5.34 -11.65 11.37
CA ASP A 66 4.57 -12.37 12.39
C ASP A 66 3.57 -11.44 13.06
N VAL A 67 2.71 -10.82 12.26
CA VAL A 67 1.67 -9.90 12.72
C VAL A 67 0.39 -10.26 11.97
N PRO A 68 -0.74 -10.46 12.68
CA PRO A 68 -2.00 -10.76 12.01
C PRO A 68 -2.37 -9.68 11.01
N ARG A 69 -2.91 -10.09 9.86
CA ARG A 69 -3.23 -9.17 8.78
C ARG A 69 -4.20 -8.06 9.23
N GLU A 70 -5.15 -8.38 10.09
CA GLU A 70 -6.12 -7.40 10.57
C GLU A 70 -5.50 -6.31 11.45
N ASN A 71 -4.26 -6.51 11.87
CA ASN A 71 -3.53 -5.50 12.64
C ASN A 71 -2.70 -4.58 11.75
N LEU A 72 -2.68 -4.85 10.44
CA LEU A 72 -1.96 -4.03 9.46
C LEU A 72 -2.94 -3.24 8.63
N PHE A 73 -2.52 -2.06 8.19
CA PHE A 73 -3.30 -1.21 7.30
C PHE A 73 -2.47 -0.99 6.04
N ILE A 74 -2.98 -1.48 4.90
CA ILE A 74 -2.25 -1.47 3.64
C ILE A 74 -2.93 -0.53 2.66
N THR A 75 -2.18 0.46 2.20
CA THR A 75 -2.63 1.43 1.20
C THR A 75 -1.90 1.19 -0.09
N THR A 76 -2.62 1.15 -1.20
CA THR A 76 -2.01 1.23 -2.52
C THR A 76 -2.82 2.19 -3.38
N LYS A 77 -2.38 2.41 -4.62
CA LYS A 77 -2.93 3.50 -5.42
C LYS A 77 -3.11 3.10 -6.87
N LEU A 78 -4.20 3.61 -7.44
CA LEU A 78 -4.52 3.45 -8.85
C LEU A 78 -3.60 4.34 -9.67
N TRP A 79 -2.93 3.73 -10.67
CA TRP A 79 -2.07 4.52 -11.54
C TRP A 79 -2.92 5.31 -12.55
N ASN A 80 -2.37 6.40 -13.01
CA ASN A 80 -3.10 7.38 -13.85
C ASN A 80 -3.74 6.74 -15.09
N LYS A 81 -3.01 5.88 -15.76
CA LYS A 81 -3.48 5.25 -17.00
C LYS A 81 -4.63 4.28 -16.79
N ASP A 82 -4.81 3.83 -15.57
CA ASP A 82 -5.85 2.85 -15.23
C ASP A 82 -7.14 3.48 -14.77
N GLN A 83 -7.22 4.80 -14.74
CA GLN A 83 -8.46 5.49 -14.35
C GLN A 83 -9.59 5.20 -15.34
N GLY A 84 -10.74 4.89 -14.81
CA GLY A 84 -11.91 4.47 -15.56
C GLY A 84 -12.64 3.39 -14.78
N TYR A 85 -13.91 3.19 -15.04
CA TYR A 85 -14.72 2.26 -14.23
C TYR A 85 -14.15 0.84 -14.29
N ASP A 86 -14.12 0.26 -15.49
CA ASP A 86 -13.67 -1.13 -15.63
C ASP A 86 -12.18 -1.27 -15.42
N THR A 87 -11.39 -0.33 -15.91
CA THR A 87 -9.93 -0.38 -15.78
C THR A 87 -9.49 -0.22 -14.34
N ALA A 88 -10.20 0.59 -13.55
CA ALA A 88 -9.86 0.74 -12.14
C ALA A 88 -10.15 -0.54 -11.35
N LEU A 89 -11.28 -1.21 -11.64
CA LEU A 89 -11.60 -2.49 -10.99
C LEU A 89 -10.55 -3.54 -11.31
N GLU A 90 -10.17 -3.64 -12.58
CA GLU A 90 -9.16 -4.59 -13.02
C GLU A 90 -7.80 -4.27 -12.39
N ALA A 91 -7.43 -3.00 -12.35
CA ALA A 91 -6.17 -2.58 -11.75
C ALA A 91 -6.13 -2.89 -10.26
N CYS A 92 -7.23 -2.72 -9.56
CA CYS A 92 -7.34 -3.05 -8.14
C CYS A 92 -7.11 -4.54 -7.91
N GLU A 93 -7.72 -5.37 -8.74
CA GLU A 93 -7.53 -6.82 -8.63
C GLU A 93 -6.09 -7.22 -8.90
N LYS A 94 -5.43 -6.57 -9.84
CA LYS A 94 -4.02 -6.85 -10.14
C LYS A 94 -3.11 -6.42 -8.98
N SER A 95 -3.38 -5.29 -8.37
CA SER A 95 -2.63 -4.85 -7.18
C SER A 95 -2.83 -5.84 -6.04
N LEU A 96 -4.06 -6.28 -5.84
CA LEU A 96 -4.36 -7.26 -4.79
C LEU A 96 -3.61 -8.56 -5.03
N ALA A 97 -3.54 -9.00 -6.29
CA ALA A 97 -2.81 -10.21 -6.63
C ALA A 97 -1.30 -10.07 -6.36
N ARG A 98 -0.72 -8.92 -6.68
CA ARG A 98 0.70 -8.68 -6.41
C ARG A 98 0.99 -8.62 -4.91
N LEU A 99 0.14 -7.93 -4.17
CA LEU A 99 0.30 -7.83 -2.71
C LEU A 99 0.03 -9.17 -2.02
N ASP A 100 -0.93 -9.92 -2.52
CA ASP A 100 -1.27 -11.25 -1.99
C ASP A 100 -1.40 -11.26 -0.47
N CYS A 101 -2.05 -10.24 0.06
CA CYS A 101 -2.19 -10.07 1.51
C CYS A 101 -3.65 -10.12 1.98
N GLY A 102 -4.53 -10.66 1.17
CA GLY A 102 -5.93 -10.88 1.51
C GLY A 102 -6.85 -9.76 1.07
N TYR A 103 -6.55 -8.56 1.44
CA TYR A 103 -7.35 -7.39 1.07
C TYR A 103 -6.52 -6.12 1.17
N ILE A 104 -7.01 -5.07 0.53
CA ILE A 104 -6.41 -3.73 0.58
C ILE A 104 -7.29 -2.88 1.49
N ASP A 105 -6.69 -2.19 2.46
CA ASP A 105 -7.44 -1.35 3.38
C ASP A 105 -7.86 -0.03 2.76
N LEU A 106 -7.02 0.55 1.93
CA LEU A 106 -7.30 1.83 1.31
C LEU A 106 -6.73 1.87 -0.10
N TYR A 107 -7.58 2.19 -1.07
CA TYR A 107 -7.18 2.28 -2.46
C TYR A 107 -7.41 3.71 -2.94
N LEU A 108 -6.34 4.41 -3.26
CA LEU A 108 -6.40 5.83 -3.59
C LEU A 108 -6.19 6.05 -5.09
N ILE A 109 -6.72 7.14 -5.58
CA ILE A 109 -6.35 7.66 -6.90
C ILE A 109 -5.01 8.35 -6.70
N HIS A 110 -3.97 7.91 -7.43
CA HIS A 110 -2.60 8.42 -7.24
C HIS A 110 -2.52 9.90 -7.56
N TRP A 111 -3.06 10.29 -8.73
CA TRP A 111 -3.10 11.67 -9.17
C TRP A 111 -4.51 11.99 -9.69
N PRO A 112 -4.97 13.22 -9.57
CA PRO A 112 -6.35 13.55 -9.98
C PRO A 112 -6.54 13.60 -11.50
N LEU A 113 -5.45 13.58 -12.28
CA LEU A 113 -5.51 13.63 -13.73
C LEU A 113 -5.05 12.32 -14.32
N LYS A 114 -5.77 11.85 -15.34
CA LYS A 114 -5.43 10.59 -15.99
C LYS A 114 -4.14 10.65 -16.78
N ASP A 115 -3.86 11.78 -17.40
CA ASP A 115 -2.67 11.94 -18.26
C ASP A 115 -1.89 13.17 -17.84
N LEU A 116 -0.96 12.94 -16.91
CA LEU A 116 -0.16 14.03 -16.34
C LEU A 116 0.97 14.49 -17.24
N ARG A 117 1.33 13.70 -18.24
CA ARG A 117 2.45 14.08 -19.10
C ARG A 117 2.16 15.36 -19.88
N ASN A 118 0.92 15.62 -20.13
CA ASN A 118 0.52 16.78 -20.89
C ASN A 118 0.46 18.04 -20.04
N ASP A 119 0.69 17.92 -18.77
CA ASP A 119 0.70 19.03 -17.83
C ASP A 119 2.06 19.65 -17.65
N SER A 120 3.03 19.03 -18.24
CA SER A 120 4.41 19.51 -18.13
C SER A 120 4.66 20.71 -19.03
#